data_26416882f66b35f2ba294bb73451eb79
#
_entry.id   26416882f66b35f2ba294bb73451eb79
#
_cell.length_a   1.000
_cell.length_b   1.000
_cell.length_c   1.000
_cell.angle_alpha   90.00
_cell.angle_beta   90.00
_cell.angle_gamma   90.00
#
_symmetry.space_group_name_H-M   'P 1'
#
loop_
_entity.id
_entity.type
_entity.pdbx_description
1 polymer ?
#
loop_
_entity_poly.entity_id
_entity_poly.type
_entity_poly.pdbx_seq_one_letter_code
_entity_poly.pdbx_strand_id
1 'polypeptide(L)'
;MHQPRNPWSDGPKYITQCPIEPASNFTYEVIFSDEEGTLWWHAHSDWTRASVHGAIVALPNNETGYPFPQPDGEEIIVFGMQNVLNV
;
A
#
# COMPACT_ATOMS: atom_id res chain seq x y z
N MET A 1 1.49 -3.21 -2.79
CA MET A 1 0.86 -4.06 -1.76
C MET A 1 0.78 -5.48 -2.29
N HIS A 2 1.14 -6.46 -1.49
CA HIS A 2 1.01 -7.87 -1.84
C HIS A 2 -0.33 -8.42 -1.38
N GLN A 3 -1.02 -9.15 -2.26
CA GLN A 3 -2.36 -9.68 -1.99
C GLN A 3 -2.35 -11.21 -2.10
N PRO A 4 -2.11 -11.95 -1.01
CA PRO A 4 -1.92 -13.40 -1.07
C PRO A 4 -3.07 -14.19 -1.69
N ARG A 5 -4.31 -13.72 -1.52
CA ARG A 5 -5.50 -14.39 -2.07
C ARG A 5 -5.95 -13.85 -3.42
N ASN A 6 -5.48 -12.67 -3.78
CA ASN A 6 -5.89 -11.98 -5.00
C ASN A 6 -4.66 -11.41 -5.73
N PRO A 7 -3.70 -12.25 -6.13
CA PRO A 7 -2.40 -11.79 -6.62
C PRO A 7 -2.45 -11.07 -7.97
N TRP A 8 -3.52 -11.20 -8.74
CA TRP A 8 -3.68 -10.55 -10.02
C TRP A 8 -3.70 -9.02 -9.93
N SER A 9 -4.04 -8.47 -8.78
CA SER A 9 -4.05 -7.02 -8.51
C SER A 9 -2.83 -6.53 -7.73
N ASP A 10 -1.78 -7.35 -7.58
CA ASP A 10 -0.55 -6.94 -6.89
C ASP A 10 0.19 -5.82 -7.62
N GLY A 11 0.09 -5.76 -8.93
CA GLY A 11 0.47 -4.62 -9.74
C GLY A 11 1.90 -4.55 -10.28
N PRO A 12 2.81 -5.53 -10.06
CA PRO A 12 4.15 -5.45 -10.63
C PRO A 12 4.10 -5.45 -12.16
N LYS A 13 4.74 -4.46 -12.77
CA LYS A 13 4.84 -4.40 -14.23
C LYS A 13 5.56 -5.64 -14.78
N TYR A 14 5.16 -6.08 -15.96
CA TYR A 14 5.65 -7.27 -16.66
C TYR A 14 5.38 -8.62 -15.96
N ILE A 15 4.75 -8.62 -14.80
CA ILE A 15 4.39 -9.84 -14.08
C ILE A 15 2.87 -10.04 -14.10
N THR A 16 2.11 -9.11 -13.50
CA THR A 16 0.65 -9.16 -13.46
C THR A 16 -0.01 -8.16 -14.39
N GLN A 17 0.75 -7.18 -14.89
CA GLN A 17 0.25 -6.15 -15.79
C GLN A 17 1.37 -5.54 -16.63
N CYS A 18 0.98 -4.82 -17.68
CA CYS A 18 1.88 -3.94 -18.41
C CYS A 18 2.16 -2.66 -17.62
N PRO A 19 3.30 -1.98 -17.86
CA PRO A 19 3.55 -0.67 -17.26
C PRO A 19 2.47 0.33 -17.67
N ILE A 20 2.12 1.22 -16.72
CA ILE A 20 1.22 2.33 -17.02
C ILE A 20 2.03 3.43 -17.70
N GLU A 21 1.62 3.84 -18.91
CA GLU A 21 2.29 4.90 -19.64
C GLU A 21 2.11 6.26 -18.98
N PRO A 22 3.05 7.21 -19.17
CA PRO A 22 2.89 8.58 -18.72
C PRO A 22 1.57 9.20 -19.20
N ALA A 23 0.95 10.01 -18.35
CA ALA A 23 -0.36 10.64 -18.60
C ALA A 23 -1.52 9.66 -18.79
N SER A 24 -1.32 8.41 -18.48
CA SER A 24 -2.36 7.36 -18.47
C SER A 24 -2.76 7.03 -17.03
N ASN A 25 -3.85 6.29 -16.89
CA ASN A 25 -4.30 5.77 -15.61
C ASN A 25 -4.65 4.29 -15.73
N PHE A 26 -4.71 3.65 -14.57
CA PHE A 26 -5.08 2.24 -14.46
C PHE A 26 -5.90 2.05 -13.18
N THR A 27 -6.95 1.25 -13.27
CA THR A 27 -7.79 0.95 -12.11
C THR A 27 -7.46 -0.43 -11.58
N TYR A 28 -7.11 -0.49 -10.29
CA TYR A 28 -6.88 -1.74 -9.58
C TYR A 28 -8.12 -2.12 -8.79
N GLU A 29 -8.46 -3.39 -8.83
CA GLU A 29 -9.43 -3.96 -7.92
C GLU A 29 -8.68 -4.59 -6.75
N VAL A 30 -8.89 -4.06 -5.55
CA VAL A 30 -8.24 -4.51 -4.32
C VAL A 30 -9.30 -5.10 -3.40
N ILE A 31 -9.23 -6.40 -3.17
CA ILE A 31 -10.20 -7.11 -2.35
C ILE A 31 -9.58 -7.40 -0.98
N PHE A 32 -10.14 -6.78 0.06
CA PHE A 32 -9.74 -7.02 1.45
C PHE A 32 -10.63 -8.12 2.05
N SER A 33 -10.15 -9.36 1.98
CA SER A 33 -10.89 -10.49 2.51
C SER A 33 -10.73 -10.64 4.03
N ASP A 34 -9.51 -10.46 4.52
CA ASP A 34 -9.14 -10.68 5.92
C ASP A 34 -8.21 -9.59 6.46
N GLU A 35 -7.87 -8.60 5.66
CA GLU A 35 -6.93 -7.56 6.04
C GLU A 35 -7.62 -6.48 6.87
N GLU A 36 -7.09 -6.25 8.07
CA GLU A 36 -7.46 -5.13 8.94
C GLU A 36 -6.19 -4.38 9.37
N GLY A 37 -6.33 -3.12 9.73
CA GLY A 37 -5.24 -2.30 10.21
C GLY A 37 -4.60 -1.46 9.12
N THR A 38 -3.38 -1.00 9.40
CA THR A 38 -2.66 -0.13 8.49
C THR A 38 -1.71 -0.93 7.61
N LEU A 39 -1.95 -0.85 6.32
CA LEU A 39 -1.11 -1.43 5.29
C LEU A 39 -0.39 -0.30 4.55
N TRP A 40 0.63 -0.63 3.79
CA TRP A 40 1.28 0.36 2.94
C TRP A 40 1.36 -0.11 1.50
N TRP A 41 1.36 0.84 0.60
CA TRP A 41 1.58 0.60 -0.82
C TRP A 41 2.78 1.40 -1.29
N HIS A 42 3.45 0.94 -2.31
CA HIS A 42 4.56 1.65 -2.91
C HIS A 42 4.69 1.31 -4.40
N ALA A 43 5.31 2.20 -5.14
CA ALA A 43 5.71 1.90 -6.50
C ALA A 43 6.75 0.78 -6.48
N HIS A 44 6.63 -0.18 -7.37
CA HIS A 44 7.47 -1.37 -7.39
C HIS A 44 8.80 -1.16 -8.13
N SER A 45 8.84 -0.21 -9.04
CA SER A 45 9.97 -0.02 -9.97
C SER A 45 11.03 0.90 -9.43
N ASP A 46 12.28 0.41 -9.39
CA ASP A 46 13.52 1.19 -9.23
C ASP A 46 13.44 2.28 -8.16
N TRP A 47 13.87 3.48 -8.51
CA TRP A 47 13.93 4.63 -7.59
C TRP A 47 12.57 5.14 -7.12
N THR A 48 11.51 4.89 -7.85
CA THR A 48 10.15 5.29 -7.45
C THR A 48 9.68 4.60 -6.17
N ARG A 49 10.28 3.49 -5.80
CA ARG A 49 10.00 2.80 -4.53
C ARG A 49 10.26 3.68 -3.31
N ALA A 50 11.22 4.58 -3.42
CA ALA A 50 11.61 5.47 -2.33
C ALA A 50 10.70 6.70 -2.20
N SER A 51 10.06 7.11 -3.28
CA SER A 51 9.34 8.39 -3.36
C SER A 51 7.83 8.24 -3.53
N VAL A 52 7.36 7.14 -4.10
CA VAL A 52 5.94 6.92 -4.39
C VAL A 52 5.39 5.83 -3.48
N HIS A 53 4.76 6.23 -2.41
CA HIS A 53 4.20 5.34 -1.39
C HIS A 53 3.08 6.02 -0.62
N GLY A 54 2.34 5.24 0.12
CA GLY A 54 1.27 5.72 0.98
C GLY A 54 0.73 4.63 1.90
N ALA A 55 -0.22 5.01 2.70
CA ALA A 55 -0.90 4.09 3.60
C ALA A 55 -2.27 3.69 3.07
N ILE A 56 -2.68 2.50 3.42
CA ILE A 56 -4.04 2.01 3.26
C ILE A 56 -4.52 1.62 4.65
N VAL A 57 -5.58 2.26 5.12
CA VAL A 57 -6.16 1.97 6.43
C VAL A 57 -7.42 1.12 6.23
N ALA A 58 -7.32 -0.15 6.57
CA ALA A 58 -8.46 -1.06 6.55
C ALA A 58 -9.13 -1.06 7.92
N LEU A 59 -10.29 -0.44 8.01
CA LEU A 59 -11.04 -0.35 9.26
C LEU A 59 -11.56 -1.72 9.68
N PRO A 60 -11.64 -1.97 11.01
CA PRO A 60 -12.22 -3.22 11.49
C PRO A 60 -13.71 -3.29 11.15
N ASN A 61 -14.20 -4.51 11.05
CA ASN A 61 -15.62 -4.78 10.90
C ASN A 61 -16.38 -4.18 12.09
N ASN A 62 -17.58 -3.66 11.84
CA ASN A 62 -18.46 -3.11 12.88
C ASN A 62 -18.77 -4.09 14.02
N GLU A 63 -18.69 -5.40 13.75
CA GLU A 63 -18.94 -6.45 14.73
C GLU A 63 -17.76 -6.70 15.66
N THR A 64 -16.52 -6.50 15.17
CA THR A 64 -15.31 -6.76 15.97
C THR A 64 -14.81 -5.51 16.70
N GLY A 65 -14.99 -4.32 16.13
CA GLY A 65 -14.52 -3.07 16.71
C GLY A 65 -13.00 -3.01 16.91
N TYR A 66 -12.56 -2.03 17.68
CA TYR A 66 -11.15 -1.88 18.05
C TYR A 66 -10.86 -2.59 19.37
N PRO A 67 -9.68 -3.22 19.52
CA PRO A 67 -9.25 -3.83 20.79
C PRO A 67 -8.82 -2.80 21.86
N PHE A 68 -8.90 -1.53 21.57
CA PHE A 68 -8.50 -0.41 22.42
C PHE A 68 -9.55 0.70 22.37
N PRO A 69 -9.55 1.64 23.34
CA PRO A 69 -10.45 2.80 23.29
C PRO A 69 -10.22 3.63 22.04
N GLN A 70 -11.31 4.18 21.51
CA GLN A 70 -11.20 5.01 20.31
C GLN A 70 -10.32 6.24 20.58
N PRO A 71 -9.30 6.50 19.74
CA PRO A 71 -8.45 7.67 19.92
C PRO A 71 -9.18 8.97 19.55
N ASP A 72 -8.69 10.09 20.07
CA ASP A 72 -9.23 11.41 19.77
C ASP A 72 -8.89 11.89 18.34
N GLY A 73 -7.87 11.31 17.74
CA GLY A 73 -7.45 11.61 16.38
C GLY A 73 -6.46 10.57 15.88
N GLU A 74 -6.17 10.62 14.61
CA GLU A 74 -5.18 9.75 13.99
C GLU A 74 -4.37 10.48 12.94
N GLU A 75 -3.11 10.09 12.80
CA GLU A 75 -2.20 10.64 11.83
C GLU A 75 -1.32 9.54 11.25
N ILE A 76 -1.08 9.61 9.95
CA ILE A 76 -0.26 8.65 9.25
C ILE A 76 1.16 9.18 9.15
N ILE A 77 2.11 8.44 9.71
CA ILE A 77 3.53 8.78 9.67
C ILE A 77 4.27 7.65 8.97
N VAL A 78 5.04 8.01 7.95
CA VAL A 78 5.88 7.06 7.21
C VAL A 78 7.34 7.39 7.48
N PHE A 79 8.06 6.45 8.06
CA PHE A 79 9.50 6.58 8.29
C PHE A 79 10.26 5.98 7.13
N GLY A 80 11.21 6.74 6.61
CA GLY A 80 12.14 6.28 5.59
C GLY A 80 13.57 6.36 6.07
N MET A 81 14.38 5.37 5.70
CA MET A 81 15.82 5.41 5.92
C MET A 81 16.51 5.58 4.57
N GLN A 82 17.34 6.60 4.48
CA GLN A 82 18.10 6.91 3.29
C GLN A 82 19.58 6.65 3.55
N ASN A 83 20.15 5.72 2.80
CA ASN A 83 21.58 5.50 2.83
C ASN A 83 22.25 6.48 1.87
N VAL A 84 23.00 7.40 2.43
CA VAL A 84 23.86 8.27 1.62
C VAL A 84 25.20 7.58 1.46
N LEU A 85 25.46 7.12 0.24
CA LEU A 85 26.78 6.62 -0.11
C LEU A 85 27.70 7.84 -0.26
N ASN A 86 28.60 8.00 0.68
CA ASN A 86 29.70 8.93 0.51
C ASN A 86 30.69 8.33 -0.50
N VAL A 87 30.71 8.92 -1.65
CA VAL A 87 31.63 8.54 -2.71
C VAL A 87 32.89 9.40 -2.60
#